data_6605772b0bdcd602bf075068508d60e4
#
_entry.id   6605772b0bdcd602bf075068508d60e4
#
_cell.length_a   1.000
_cell.length_b   1.000
_cell.length_c   1.000
_cell.angle_alpha   90.00
_cell.angle_beta   90.00
_cell.angle_gamma   90.00
#
_symmetry.space_group_name_H-M   'P 1'
#
loop_
_entity.id
_entity.type
_entity.pdbx_description
1 polymer ?
#
loop_
_entity_poly.entity_id
_entity_poly.type
_entity_poly.pdbx_seq_one_letter_code
_entity_poly.pdbx_strand_id
1 'polypeptide(L)'
;MQDQWKTNAHNRPSIVSFSGGKDSSLALYHAMQTGNVIGLIVMLEEQGQRSRSHAMPLDIIRAQAQAIGLPVFMASSSWNDYENKFINLLNEAKQKGAEVLVTGDLDMPEHGCWHDRVTQSVGLKLGMPLWLRPHREVVEEFIQLGFQSVVVTVNLKL
;
A
#
# COMPACT_ATOMS: atom_id res chain seq x y z
N MET A 1 0.07 -14.53 -14.39
CA MET A 1 0.16 -13.16 -13.86
C MET A 1 -0.05 -13.07 -12.35
N GLN A 2 -0.97 -13.82 -11.76
CA GLN A 2 -1.19 -13.77 -10.29
C GLN A 2 0.03 -14.15 -9.43
N ASP A 3 0.95 -14.97 -9.93
CA ASP A 3 2.14 -15.38 -9.16
C ASP A 3 3.39 -14.55 -9.43
N GLN A 4 3.35 -13.63 -10.40
CA GLN A 4 4.53 -12.80 -10.73
C GLN A 4 4.94 -11.88 -9.58
N TRP A 5 3.98 -11.38 -8.80
CA TRP A 5 4.25 -10.56 -7.64
C TRP A 5 5.01 -11.35 -6.56
N LYS A 6 4.68 -12.64 -6.36
CA LYS A 6 5.40 -13.52 -5.40
C LYS A 6 6.85 -13.68 -5.82
N THR A 7 7.11 -13.89 -7.11
CA THR A 7 8.48 -13.95 -7.66
C THR A 7 9.23 -12.64 -7.43
N ASN A 8 8.56 -11.50 -7.56
CA ASN A 8 9.17 -10.19 -7.31
C ASN A 8 9.47 -9.98 -5.83
N ALA A 9 8.57 -10.39 -4.93
CA ALA A 9 8.65 -10.12 -3.49
C ALA A 9 9.37 -11.23 -2.69
N HIS A 10 9.51 -12.45 -3.26
CA HIS A 10 10.06 -13.59 -2.52
C HIS A 10 11.46 -13.31 -1.98
N ASN A 11 11.60 -13.40 -0.66
CA ASN A 11 12.84 -13.16 0.08
C ASN A 11 13.49 -11.78 -0.15
N ARG A 12 12.73 -10.78 -0.63
CA ARG A 12 13.22 -9.42 -0.83
C ARG A 12 12.65 -8.45 0.18
N PRO A 13 13.46 -7.49 0.65
CA PRO A 13 12.95 -6.41 1.47
C PRO A 13 11.90 -5.59 0.69
N SER A 14 10.69 -5.50 1.23
CA SER A 14 9.59 -4.78 0.61
C SER A 14 9.07 -3.63 1.47
N ILE A 15 8.61 -2.59 0.80
CA ILE A 15 7.85 -1.48 1.38
C ILE A 15 6.41 -1.58 0.90
N VAL A 16 5.43 -1.35 1.77
CA VAL A 16 4.01 -1.49 1.43
C VAL A 16 3.34 -0.12 1.40
N SER A 17 2.66 0.19 0.29
CA SER A 17 1.76 1.35 0.22
C SER A 17 0.53 1.07 1.07
N PHE A 18 0.39 1.79 2.18
CA PHE A 18 -0.57 1.48 3.23
C PHE A 18 -1.51 2.65 3.48
N SER A 19 -2.78 2.45 3.17
CA SER A 19 -3.83 3.44 3.41
C SER A 19 -4.60 3.20 4.72
N GLY A 20 -4.38 2.07 5.37
CA GLY A 20 -5.16 1.61 6.52
C GLY A 20 -6.51 0.99 6.17
N GLY A 21 -6.88 0.93 4.88
CA GLY A 21 -8.09 0.26 4.38
C GLY A 21 -7.92 -1.26 4.22
N LYS A 22 -9.02 -1.96 3.90
CA LYS A 22 -9.03 -3.43 3.79
C LYS A 22 -8.02 -3.97 2.77
N ASP A 23 -7.93 -3.35 1.59
CA ASP A 23 -7.10 -3.85 0.50
C ASP A 23 -5.60 -3.68 0.81
N SER A 24 -5.20 -2.53 1.33
CA SER A 24 -3.81 -2.31 1.76
C SER A 24 -3.42 -3.20 2.94
N SER A 25 -4.36 -3.50 3.85
CA SER A 25 -4.12 -4.41 4.97
C SER A 25 -3.97 -5.85 4.52
N LEU A 26 -4.80 -6.30 3.55
CA LEU A 26 -4.68 -7.63 2.97
C LEU A 26 -3.41 -7.78 2.13
N ALA A 27 -3.05 -6.75 1.35
CA ALA A 27 -1.79 -6.73 0.60
C ALA A 27 -0.57 -6.80 1.52
N LEU A 28 -0.60 -6.08 2.65
CA LEU A 28 0.44 -6.16 3.67
C LEU A 28 0.54 -7.57 4.25
N TYR A 29 -0.59 -8.21 4.58
CA TYR A 29 -0.60 -9.59 5.05
C TYR A 29 0.10 -10.52 4.05
N HIS A 30 -0.26 -10.46 2.76
CA HIS A 30 0.39 -11.26 1.73
C HIS A 30 1.89 -10.97 1.60
N ALA A 31 2.29 -9.69 1.68
CA ALA A 31 3.69 -9.32 1.64
C ALA A 31 4.49 -9.92 2.81
N MET A 32 3.92 -9.91 4.02
CA MET A 32 4.55 -10.49 5.21
C MET A 32 4.66 -12.03 5.13
N GLN A 33 3.75 -12.71 4.43
CA GLN A 33 3.84 -14.15 4.19
C GLN A 33 4.89 -14.52 3.14
N THR A 34 5.26 -13.59 2.27
CA THR A 34 6.09 -13.86 1.10
C THR A 34 7.54 -13.42 1.29
N GLY A 35 7.76 -12.38 2.06
CA GLY A 35 9.09 -11.78 2.22
C GLY A 35 9.26 -10.97 3.49
N ASN A 36 10.27 -10.13 3.48
CA ASN A 36 10.62 -9.25 4.58
C ASN A 36 10.05 -7.84 4.34
N VAL A 37 8.95 -7.51 5.00
CA VAL A 37 8.41 -6.15 4.98
C VAL A 37 9.22 -5.28 5.94
N ILE A 38 9.86 -4.22 5.42
CA ILE A 38 10.72 -3.33 6.19
C ILE A 38 10.05 -2.01 6.57
N GLY A 39 8.84 -1.74 6.08
CA GLY A 39 8.10 -0.52 6.43
C GLY A 39 6.87 -0.28 5.57
N LEU A 40 6.17 0.78 5.91
CA LEU A 40 4.94 1.24 5.27
C LEU A 40 5.16 2.62 4.64
N ILE A 41 4.54 2.89 3.49
CA ILE A 41 4.44 4.23 2.90
C ILE A 41 3.01 4.72 3.04
N VAL A 42 2.84 5.93 3.53
CA VAL A 42 1.54 6.59 3.67
C VAL A 42 1.60 8.00 3.09
N MET A 43 0.72 8.27 2.13
CA MET A 43 0.54 9.61 1.60
C MET A 43 -0.55 10.33 2.39
N LEU A 44 -0.21 11.51 2.88
CA LEU A 44 -1.10 12.39 3.62
C LEU A 44 -1.66 13.49 2.71
N GLU A 45 -2.80 14.05 3.09
CA GLU A 45 -3.31 15.28 2.48
C GLU A 45 -2.39 16.48 2.80
N GLU A 46 -2.66 17.63 2.20
CA GLU A 46 -1.79 18.81 2.24
C GLU A 46 -1.45 19.29 3.65
N GLN A 47 -2.42 19.22 4.58
CA GLN A 47 -2.26 19.63 5.97
C GLN A 47 -1.52 18.58 6.83
N GLY A 48 -1.34 17.36 6.31
CA GLY A 48 -0.62 16.29 7.00
C GLY A 48 -1.36 15.68 8.19
N GLN A 49 -2.68 15.90 8.29
CA GLN A 49 -3.50 15.43 9.41
C GLN A 49 -4.20 14.11 9.13
N ARG A 50 -4.38 13.76 7.86
CA ARG A 50 -5.15 12.61 7.42
C ARG A 50 -4.51 11.92 6.22
N SER A 51 -4.77 10.60 6.09
CA SER A 51 -4.40 9.89 4.86
C SER A 51 -5.21 10.40 3.67
N ARG A 52 -4.56 10.44 2.52
CA ARG A 52 -5.22 10.93 1.30
C ARG A 52 -6.34 10.02 0.82
N SER A 53 -6.18 8.70 0.94
CA SER A 53 -7.14 7.74 0.38
C SER A 53 -8.43 7.60 1.17
N HIS A 54 -8.35 7.59 2.52
CA HIS A 54 -9.49 7.30 3.39
C HIS A 54 -9.79 8.41 4.39
N ALA A 55 -9.08 9.55 4.29
CA ALA A 55 -9.14 10.63 5.27
C ALA A 55 -8.94 10.13 6.72
N MET A 56 -8.20 9.03 6.89
CA MET A 56 -7.93 8.42 8.18
C MET A 56 -7.02 9.33 9.00
N PRO A 57 -7.36 9.63 10.26
CA PRO A 57 -6.53 10.45 11.15
C PRO A 57 -5.12 9.88 11.33
N LEU A 58 -4.14 10.75 11.42
CA LEU A 58 -2.72 10.39 11.52
C LEU A 58 -2.38 9.55 12.74
N ASP A 59 -3.03 9.80 13.86
CA ASP A 59 -2.89 9.02 15.10
C ASP A 59 -3.34 7.57 14.94
N ILE A 60 -4.42 7.32 14.17
CA ILE A 60 -4.88 5.97 13.84
C ILE A 60 -3.86 5.24 12.96
N ILE A 61 -3.33 5.91 11.94
CA ILE A 61 -2.29 5.33 11.08
C ILE A 61 -1.06 4.94 11.90
N ARG A 62 -0.62 5.83 12.79
CA ARG A 62 0.52 5.56 13.68
C ARG A 62 0.25 4.41 14.65
N ALA A 63 -0.95 4.35 15.22
CA ALA A 63 -1.35 3.27 16.09
C ALA A 63 -1.38 1.91 15.36
N GLN A 64 -1.90 1.87 14.13
CA GLN A 64 -1.86 0.67 13.29
C GLN A 64 -0.41 0.23 13.00
N ALA A 65 0.44 1.13 12.56
CA ALA A 65 1.83 0.83 12.26
C ALA A 65 2.61 0.35 13.50
N GLN A 66 2.36 0.96 14.65
CA GLN A 66 2.94 0.54 15.93
C GLN A 66 2.47 -0.86 16.33
N ALA A 67 1.19 -1.17 16.16
CA ALA A 67 0.64 -2.48 16.44
C ALA A 67 1.22 -3.58 15.51
N ILE A 68 1.50 -3.23 14.25
CA ILE A 68 2.14 -4.10 13.27
C ILE A 68 3.65 -4.24 13.54
N GLY A 69 4.25 -3.27 14.21
CA GLY A 69 5.69 -3.24 14.50
C GLY A 69 6.55 -2.76 13.33
N LEU A 70 5.99 -1.99 12.39
CA LEU A 70 6.69 -1.51 11.20
C LEU A 70 6.89 0.02 11.24
N PRO A 71 8.03 0.52 10.77
CA PRO A 71 8.23 1.95 10.57
C PRO A 71 7.35 2.49 9.43
N VAL A 72 6.98 3.76 9.52
CA VAL A 72 6.16 4.46 8.52
C VAL A 72 6.93 5.59 7.89
N PHE A 73 6.99 5.61 6.57
CA PHE A 73 7.48 6.70 5.75
C PHE A 73 6.27 7.51 5.27
N MET A 74 6.22 8.78 5.60
CA MET A 74 5.06 9.63 5.31
C MET A 74 5.45 10.92 4.61
N ALA A 75 4.62 11.35 3.66
CA ALA A 75 4.72 12.66 3.04
C ALA A 75 3.34 13.29 2.83
N SER A 76 3.25 14.58 3.09
CA SER A 76 2.09 15.40 2.72
C SER A 76 2.23 15.87 1.28
N SER A 77 1.15 15.88 0.53
CA SER A 77 1.15 16.30 -0.86
C SER A 77 -0.16 16.93 -1.28
N SER A 78 -0.10 17.83 -2.26
CA SER A 78 -1.21 18.15 -3.14
C SER A 78 -1.36 17.09 -4.23
N TRP A 79 -2.39 17.19 -5.07
CA TRP A 79 -2.45 16.32 -6.26
C TRP A 79 -1.39 16.67 -7.30
N ASN A 80 -0.93 17.93 -7.34
CA ASN A 80 0.07 18.40 -8.31
C ASN A 80 1.48 17.87 -8.00
N ASP A 81 1.82 17.62 -6.76
CA ASP A 81 3.13 17.15 -6.33
C ASP A 81 3.13 15.72 -5.77
N TYR A 82 1.98 15.03 -5.82
CA TYR A 82 1.79 13.68 -5.28
C TYR A 82 2.85 12.71 -5.80
N GLU A 83 3.03 12.64 -7.10
CA GLU A 83 3.98 11.71 -7.72
C GLU A 83 5.41 11.96 -7.25
N ASN A 84 5.83 13.22 -7.26
CA ASN A 84 7.18 13.59 -6.81
C ASN A 84 7.42 13.22 -5.34
N LYS A 85 6.43 13.47 -4.48
CA LYS A 85 6.49 13.11 -3.07
C LYS A 85 6.53 11.60 -2.86
N PHE A 86 5.73 10.85 -3.63
CA PHE A 86 5.72 9.40 -3.59
C PHE A 86 7.06 8.81 -4.04
N ILE A 87 7.64 9.31 -5.15
CA ILE A 87 8.96 8.92 -5.63
C ILE A 87 10.05 9.20 -4.58
N ASN A 88 9.97 10.33 -3.88
CA ASN A 88 10.91 10.64 -2.80
C ASN A 88 10.83 9.62 -1.66
N LEU A 89 9.62 9.22 -1.25
CA LEU A 89 9.44 8.16 -0.25
C LEU A 89 9.97 6.80 -0.74
N LEU A 90 9.78 6.46 -2.03
CA LEU A 90 10.37 5.24 -2.60
C LEU A 90 11.90 5.28 -2.56
N ASN A 91 12.51 6.42 -2.88
CA ASN A 91 13.96 6.58 -2.80
C ASN A 91 14.47 6.45 -1.35
N GLU A 92 13.76 7.03 -0.38
CA GLU A 92 14.07 6.89 1.04
C GLU A 92 13.98 5.42 1.47
N ALA A 93 12.90 4.73 1.11
CA ALA A 93 12.72 3.31 1.39
C ALA A 93 13.83 2.44 0.74
N LYS A 94 14.22 2.76 -0.50
CA LYS A 94 15.33 2.09 -1.19
C LYS A 94 16.66 2.29 -0.46
N GLN A 95 16.94 3.48 0.04
CA GLN A 95 18.13 3.74 0.86
C GLN A 95 18.14 2.92 2.16
N LYS A 96 16.96 2.54 2.67
CA LYS A 96 16.79 1.63 3.81
C LYS A 96 16.79 0.15 3.42
N GLY A 97 17.02 -0.15 2.15
CA GLY A 97 17.16 -1.51 1.63
C GLY A 97 15.94 -2.09 0.95
N ALA A 98 14.86 -1.31 0.72
CA ALA A 98 13.71 -1.80 -0.04
C ALA A 98 14.11 -2.14 -1.49
N GLU A 99 13.63 -3.27 -1.97
CA GLU A 99 13.78 -3.73 -3.36
C GLU A 99 12.44 -3.82 -4.08
N VAL A 100 11.34 -3.88 -3.34
CA VAL A 100 9.98 -4.08 -3.86
C VAL A 100 9.02 -3.09 -3.24
N LEU A 101 8.18 -2.45 -4.06
CA LEU A 101 6.94 -1.80 -3.61
C LEU A 101 5.80 -2.80 -3.71
N VAL A 102 5.03 -2.97 -2.64
CA VAL A 102 3.78 -3.73 -2.65
C VAL A 102 2.59 -2.79 -2.50
N THR A 103 1.55 -2.99 -3.34
CA THR A 103 0.31 -2.20 -3.30
C THR A 103 -0.92 -3.09 -3.23
N GLY A 104 -2.02 -2.53 -2.71
CA GLY A 104 -3.30 -3.22 -2.57
C GLY A 104 -4.31 -2.89 -3.69
N ASP A 105 -3.84 -2.42 -4.84
CA ASP A 105 -4.72 -2.12 -5.96
C ASP A 105 -5.31 -3.40 -6.57
N LEU A 106 -6.57 -3.29 -7.04
CA LEU A 106 -7.34 -4.42 -7.55
C LEU A 106 -7.42 -4.45 -9.08
N ASP A 107 -7.99 -3.42 -9.70
CA ASP A 107 -8.39 -3.47 -11.10
C ASP A 107 -8.43 -2.13 -11.85
N MET A 108 -7.85 -1.08 -11.29
CA MET A 108 -7.75 0.21 -11.98
C MET A 108 -6.48 0.25 -12.86
N PRO A 109 -6.58 0.08 -14.20
CA PRO A 109 -5.40 -0.01 -15.07
C PRO A 109 -4.48 1.21 -14.95
N GLU A 110 -5.05 2.39 -14.75
CA GLU A 110 -4.30 3.64 -14.57
C GLU A 110 -3.38 3.58 -13.35
N HIS A 111 -3.86 2.97 -12.25
CA HIS A 111 -3.06 2.77 -11.04
C HIS A 111 -1.92 1.77 -11.29
N GLY A 112 -2.22 0.65 -11.96
CA GLY A 112 -1.19 -0.33 -12.31
C GLY A 112 -0.09 0.26 -13.18
N CYS A 113 -0.43 0.98 -14.24
CA CYS A 113 0.53 1.67 -15.11
C CYS A 113 1.32 2.75 -14.35
N TRP A 114 0.66 3.48 -13.45
CA TRP A 114 1.32 4.50 -12.65
C TRP A 114 2.34 3.89 -11.68
N HIS A 115 1.95 2.83 -10.96
CA HIS A 115 2.85 2.13 -10.04
C HIS A 115 4.06 1.53 -10.77
N ASP A 116 3.84 0.91 -11.94
CA ASP A 116 4.94 0.41 -12.78
C ASP A 116 5.93 1.52 -13.13
N ARG A 117 5.43 2.66 -13.59
CA ARG A 117 6.28 3.78 -13.99
C ARG A 117 7.08 4.35 -12.81
N VAL A 118 6.45 4.57 -11.67
CA VAL A 118 7.14 5.15 -10.50
C VAL A 118 8.13 4.17 -9.87
N THR A 119 7.84 2.87 -9.84
CA THR A 119 8.79 1.87 -9.32
C THR A 119 9.98 1.71 -10.25
N GLN A 120 9.77 1.68 -11.57
CA GLN A 120 10.85 1.64 -12.57
C GLN A 120 11.75 2.86 -12.46
N SER A 121 11.20 4.06 -12.25
CA SER A 121 11.99 5.30 -12.15
C SER A 121 12.99 5.28 -10.99
N VAL A 122 12.71 4.54 -9.93
CA VAL A 122 13.61 4.39 -8.78
C VAL A 122 14.33 3.03 -8.75
N GLY A 123 14.04 2.14 -9.71
CA GLY A 123 14.66 0.82 -9.81
C GLY A 123 14.18 -0.15 -8.72
N LEU A 124 12.94 -0.04 -8.29
CA LEU A 124 12.25 -1.03 -7.46
C LEU A 124 11.43 -1.98 -8.34
N LYS A 125 11.14 -3.16 -7.83
CA LYS A 125 10.14 -4.08 -8.40
C LYS A 125 8.76 -3.72 -7.87
N LEU A 126 7.72 -4.12 -8.60
CA LEU A 126 6.32 -3.96 -8.19
C LEU A 126 5.73 -5.32 -7.78
N GLY A 127 5.01 -5.35 -6.65
CA GLY A 127 4.20 -6.46 -6.17
C GLY A 127 2.75 -6.03 -5.98
N MET A 128 1.83 -6.72 -6.64
CA MET A 128 0.39 -6.43 -6.57
C MET A 128 -0.38 -7.72 -6.26
N PRO A 129 -0.46 -8.13 -4.98
CA PRO A 129 -1.03 -9.43 -4.60
C PRO A 129 -2.52 -9.56 -4.88
N LEU A 130 -3.24 -8.45 -4.99
CA LEU A 130 -4.68 -8.42 -5.20
C LEU A 130 -5.08 -8.11 -6.65
N TRP A 131 -4.10 -7.85 -7.53
CA TRP A 131 -4.35 -7.37 -8.89
C TRP A 131 -5.21 -8.35 -9.71
N LEU A 132 -6.28 -7.84 -10.28
CA LEU A 132 -7.27 -8.56 -11.09
C LEU A 132 -7.97 -9.72 -10.36
N ARG A 133 -7.93 -9.74 -9.04
CA ARG A 133 -8.74 -10.68 -8.26
C ARG A 133 -10.18 -10.18 -8.16
N PRO A 134 -11.17 -11.09 -8.22
CA PRO A 134 -12.56 -10.71 -8.01
C PRO A 134 -12.76 -10.02 -6.65
N HIS A 135 -13.41 -8.87 -6.62
CA HIS A 135 -13.64 -8.09 -5.39
C HIS A 135 -14.27 -8.91 -4.28
N ARG A 136 -15.22 -9.78 -4.65
CA ARG A 136 -15.91 -10.66 -3.69
C ARG A 136 -14.92 -11.60 -2.99
N GLU A 137 -14.04 -12.25 -3.74
CA GLU A 137 -13.05 -13.18 -3.19
C GLU A 137 -12.07 -12.45 -2.24
N VAL A 138 -11.67 -11.23 -2.58
CA VAL A 138 -10.81 -10.40 -1.74
C VAL A 138 -11.49 -10.06 -0.41
N VAL A 139 -12.77 -9.72 -0.44
CA VAL A 139 -13.56 -9.45 0.79
C VAL A 139 -13.77 -10.73 1.60
N GLU A 140 -14.09 -11.84 0.96
CA GLU A 140 -14.27 -13.13 1.63
C GLU A 140 -12.98 -13.59 2.32
N GLU A 141 -11.83 -13.48 1.65
CA GLU A 141 -10.53 -13.79 2.25
C GLU A 141 -10.22 -12.88 3.44
N PHE A 142 -10.44 -11.57 3.31
CA PHE A 142 -10.24 -10.61 4.39
C PHE A 142 -11.03 -11.00 5.65
N ILE A 143 -12.29 -11.42 5.49
CA ILE A 143 -13.15 -11.86 6.59
C ILE A 143 -12.67 -13.20 7.16
N GLN A 144 -12.33 -14.18 6.31
CA GLN A 144 -11.86 -15.51 6.71
C GLN A 144 -10.54 -15.46 7.50
N LEU A 145 -9.68 -14.51 7.19
CA LEU A 145 -8.43 -14.28 7.92
C LEU A 145 -8.65 -13.61 9.29
N GLY A 146 -9.90 -13.27 9.64
CA GLY A 146 -10.25 -12.67 10.94
C GLY A 146 -10.02 -11.17 11.02
N PHE A 147 -9.77 -10.49 9.91
CA PHE A 147 -9.69 -9.03 9.88
C PHE A 147 -11.04 -8.40 10.24
N GLN A 148 -10.99 -7.30 10.96
CA GLN A 148 -12.15 -6.48 11.27
C GLN A 148 -12.02 -5.12 10.59
N SER A 149 -13.14 -4.60 10.08
CA SER A 149 -13.19 -3.27 9.48
C SER A 149 -14.46 -2.54 9.89
N VAL A 150 -14.36 -1.21 9.89
CA VAL A 150 -15.49 -0.32 10.08
C VAL A 150 -15.73 0.43 8.80
N VAL A 151 -16.97 0.40 8.30
CA VAL A 151 -17.36 1.19 7.12
C VAL A 151 -17.49 2.65 7.55
N VAL A 152 -16.62 3.50 7.03
CA VAL A 152 -16.57 4.93 7.38
C VAL A 152 -17.25 5.83 6.35
N THR A 153 -17.44 5.34 5.13
CA THR A 153 -18.07 6.08 4.04
C THR A 153 -18.83 5.14 3.12
N VAL A 154 -20.04 5.53 2.71
CA VAL A 154 -20.87 4.79 1.76
C VAL A 154 -21.31 5.76 0.65
N ASN A 155 -21.16 5.35 -0.61
CA ASN A 155 -21.72 6.08 -1.74
C ASN A 155 -23.19 5.70 -1.90
N LEU A 156 -24.09 6.68 -1.75
CA LEU A 156 -25.54 6.47 -1.90
C LEU A 156 -26.06 6.66 -3.35
N LYS A 157 -25.15 6.96 -4.28
CA LYS A 157 -25.49 7.17 -5.70
C LYS A 157 -25.09 5.95 -6.52
N LEU A 158 -25.70 4.82 -6.22
CA LEU A 158 -25.66 3.61 -7.06
C LEU A 158 -27.04 3.38 -7.66
#